data_54c08be97ef25ea1698e9b6c20e91be2
#
_entry.id   54c08be97ef25ea1698e9b6c20e91be2
#
_cell.length_a   1.000
_cell.length_b   1.000
_cell.length_c   1.000
_cell.angle_alpha   90.00
_cell.angle_beta   90.00
_cell.angle_gamma   90.00
#
_symmetry.space_group_name_H-M   'P 1'
#
loop_
_entity.id
_entity.type
_entity.pdbx_description
1 polymer ?
#
loop_
_entity_poly.entity_id
_entity_poly.type
_entity_poly.pdbx_seq_one_letter_code
_entity_poly.pdbx_strand_id
1 'polypeptide(L)'
;ERYCRLAVMAGHREACRMFCLLHPERFDGHSPHKPFKLRGIRISFYGYYYPSRYNALLNDEQKAFCHSIYQFKQGDIHGIEFFKTCMNALQLKKRPYHIMFMPCSNWIKYGQRFKRLDWYIGKHRQDLTSGLYDVDICDARESLHEAKGGEKRILERNYLITGNIKGKEIIIIDDVLTTGQSVADYKEEIERCGGKVVAAIFYGKTLSMPSMLLV
;
A
#
# COMPACT_ATOMS: atom_id res chain seq x y z
N GLU A 1 20.82 -14.58 0.65
CA GLU A 1 21.78 -13.46 0.68
C GLU A 1 23.23 -13.96 0.55
N ARG A 2 23.67 -14.97 1.33
CA ARG A 2 25.05 -15.50 1.28
C ARG A 2 25.49 -15.96 -0.12
N TYR A 3 24.65 -16.71 -0.84
CA TYR A 3 24.97 -17.18 -2.20
C TYR A 3 25.05 -16.03 -3.20
N CYS A 4 24.23 -14.99 -3.07
CA CYS A 4 24.33 -13.79 -3.92
C CYS A 4 25.65 -13.06 -3.68
N ARG A 5 26.13 -12.95 -2.44
CA ARG A 5 27.44 -12.34 -2.14
C ARG A 5 28.57 -13.09 -2.84
N LEU A 6 28.60 -14.41 -2.74
CA LEU A 6 29.63 -15.23 -3.38
C LEU A 6 29.58 -15.11 -4.92
N ALA A 7 28.38 -15.13 -5.50
CA ALA A 7 28.21 -14.98 -6.95
C ALA A 7 28.60 -13.57 -7.44
N VAL A 8 28.31 -12.51 -6.68
CA VAL A 8 28.74 -11.14 -7.01
C VAL A 8 30.26 -11.02 -6.92
N MET A 9 30.91 -11.61 -5.92
CA MET A 9 32.39 -11.66 -5.82
C MET A 9 33.02 -12.42 -6.97
N ALA A 10 32.33 -13.44 -7.51
CA ALA A 10 32.75 -14.19 -8.70
C ALA A 10 32.38 -13.50 -10.04
N GLY A 11 31.93 -12.24 -10.01
CA GLY A 11 31.60 -11.48 -11.23
C GLY A 11 30.20 -11.70 -11.81
N HIS A 12 29.35 -12.47 -11.17
CA HIS A 12 28.00 -12.83 -11.66
C HIS A 12 26.88 -11.89 -11.14
N ARG A 13 27.17 -10.60 -10.98
CA ARG A 13 26.23 -9.61 -10.43
C ARG A 13 24.91 -9.53 -11.22
N GLU A 14 24.98 -9.49 -12.54
CA GLU A 14 23.81 -9.37 -13.39
C GLU A 14 22.91 -10.61 -13.33
N ALA A 15 23.51 -11.80 -13.34
CA ALA A 15 22.77 -13.03 -13.13
C ALA A 15 22.03 -13.04 -11.77
N CYS A 16 22.67 -12.52 -10.71
CA CYS A 16 22.01 -12.36 -9.41
C CYS A 16 20.87 -11.34 -9.44
N ARG A 17 21.01 -10.23 -10.15
CA ARG A 17 19.92 -9.27 -10.36
C ARG A 17 18.73 -9.93 -11.05
N MET A 18 18.98 -10.61 -12.17
CA MET A 18 17.93 -11.33 -12.90
C MET A 18 17.23 -12.37 -12.02
N PHE A 19 17.98 -13.14 -11.25
CA PHE A 19 17.42 -14.12 -10.34
C PHE A 19 16.53 -13.46 -9.25
N CYS A 20 16.94 -12.32 -8.68
CA CYS A 20 16.12 -11.56 -7.72
C CYS A 20 14.83 -11.04 -8.36
N LEU A 21 14.87 -10.61 -9.61
CA LEU A 21 13.67 -10.12 -10.33
C LEU A 21 12.71 -11.26 -10.67
N LEU A 22 13.23 -12.45 -10.99
CA LEU A 22 12.42 -13.62 -11.32
C LEU A 22 11.84 -14.31 -10.08
N HIS A 23 12.54 -14.23 -8.94
CA HIS A 23 12.17 -14.91 -7.70
C HIS A 23 12.18 -13.93 -6.51
N PRO A 24 11.40 -12.84 -6.56
CA PRO A 24 11.44 -11.78 -5.56
C PRO A 24 11.13 -12.28 -4.14
N GLU A 25 10.25 -13.26 -3.99
CA GLU A 25 9.85 -13.85 -2.71
C GLU A 25 11.00 -14.53 -1.96
N ARG A 26 12.00 -15.04 -2.68
CA ARG A 26 13.21 -15.67 -2.09
C ARG A 26 14.15 -14.67 -1.44
N PHE A 27 14.11 -13.42 -1.87
CA PHE A 27 14.96 -12.33 -1.39
C PHE A 27 14.25 -11.41 -0.43
N ASP A 28 13.00 -11.10 -0.71
CA ASP A 28 12.17 -10.23 0.10
C ASP A 28 11.62 -10.94 1.36
N GLY A 29 11.57 -12.29 1.34
CA GLY A 29 11.03 -13.09 2.42
C GLY A 29 9.51 -13.09 2.53
N HIS A 30 8.82 -12.43 1.60
CA HIS A 30 7.35 -12.34 1.55
C HIS A 30 6.85 -12.85 0.21
N SER A 31 5.66 -13.41 0.18
CA SER A 31 5.04 -13.88 -1.07
C SER A 31 3.71 -13.16 -1.29
N PRO A 32 3.34 -12.86 -2.54
CA PRO A 32 2.00 -12.40 -2.87
C PRO A 32 0.94 -13.32 -2.25
N HIS A 33 -0.16 -12.76 -1.78
CA HIS A 33 -1.31 -13.47 -1.19
C HIS A 33 -0.99 -14.25 0.11
N LYS A 34 0.22 -14.14 0.65
CA LYS A 34 0.57 -14.72 1.97
C LYS A 34 0.74 -13.59 2.99
N PRO A 35 -0.17 -13.47 3.97
CA PRO A 35 -0.09 -12.40 4.95
C PRO A 35 1.16 -12.49 5.82
N PHE A 36 1.75 -11.35 6.10
CA PHE A 36 2.88 -11.19 6.99
C PHE A 36 2.67 -10.00 7.95
N LYS A 37 3.53 -9.85 8.95
CA LYS A 37 3.49 -8.70 9.86
C LYS A 37 4.59 -7.71 9.52
N LEU A 38 4.21 -6.44 9.41
CA LEU A 38 5.13 -5.32 9.26
C LEU A 38 4.70 -4.19 10.20
N ARG A 39 5.59 -3.69 11.05
CA ARG A 39 5.30 -2.61 12.02
C ARG A 39 4.02 -2.88 12.86
N GLY A 40 3.81 -4.13 13.24
CA GLY A 40 2.64 -4.54 14.02
C GLY A 40 1.33 -4.68 13.23
N ILE A 41 1.33 -4.42 11.93
CA ILE A 41 0.16 -4.53 11.05
C ILE A 41 0.23 -5.85 10.27
N ARG A 42 -0.91 -6.55 10.16
CA ARG A 42 -1.04 -7.71 9.27
C ARG A 42 -1.24 -7.23 7.83
N ILE A 43 -0.30 -7.55 6.96
CA ILE A 43 -0.24 -7.07 5.57
C ILE A 43 -0.57 -8.21 4.61
N SER A 44 -1.33 -7.90 3.56
CA SER A 44 -1.43 -8.71 2.35
C SER A 44 -1.20 -7.83 1.13
N PHE A 45 -0.57 -8.37 0.09
CA PHE A 45 -0.32 -7.66 -1.16
C PHE A 45 -0.58 -8.58 -2.36
N TYR A 46 -0.92 -7.96 -3.51
CA TYR A 46 -1.37 -8.71 -4.69
C TYR A 46 -0.18 -9.17 -5.57
N GLY A 47 0.83 -8.33 -5.77
CA GLY A 47 2.00 -8.66 -6.56
C GLY A 47 3.21 -7.78 -6.25
N TYR A 48 4.36 -8.07 -6.88
CA TYR A 48 5.55 -7.25 -6.72
C TYR A 48 5.58 -6.06 -7.67
N TYR A 49 5.80 -4.87 -7.12
CA TYR A 49 6.08 -3.66 -7.87
C TYR A 49 7.59 -3.49 -8.06
N TYR A 50 8.00 -3.30 -9.29
CA TYR A 50 9.40 -3.13 -9.67
C TYR A 50 9.65 -1.66 -10.02
N PRO A 51 10.58 -0.98 -9.32
CA PRO A 51 10.97 0.39 -9.67
C PRO A 51 11.45 0.52 -11.12
N SER A 52 11.20 1.67 -11.75
CA SER A 52 11.47 1.92 -13.18
C SER A 52 12.92 1.68 -13.62
N ARG A 53 13.86 1.82 -12.69
CA ARG A 53 15.29 1.51 -12.94
C ARG A 53 15.54 0.05 -13.36
N TYR A 54 14.58 -0.85 -13.15
CA TYR A 54 14.67 -2.26 -13.54
C TYR A 54 13.94 -2.57 -14.84
N ASN A 55 13.26 -1.61 -15.47
CA ASN A 55 12.40 -1.86 -16.64
C ASN A 55 13.06 -2.62 -17.79
N ALA A 56 14.36 -2.39 -18.03
CA ALA A 56 15.11 -3.09 -19.09
C ALA A 56 15.31 -4.59 -18.80
N LEU A 57 15.18 -5.00 -17.53
CA LEU A 57 15.41 -6.38 -17.07
C LEU A 57 14.09 -7.14 -16.79
N LEU A 58 12.96 -6.46 -16.84
CA LEU A 58 11.66 -7.05 -16.55
C LEU A 58 11.11 -7.80 -17.76
N ASN A 59 10.44 -8.92 -17.51
CA ASN A 59 9.63 -9.59 -18.52
C ASN A 59 8.31 -8.85 -18.74
N ASP A 60 7.55 -9.28 -19.75
CA ASP A 60 6.31 -8.59 -20.15
C ASP A 60 5.21 -8.67 -19.08
N GLU A 61 5.10 -9.78 -18.33
CA GLU A 61 4.15 -9.92 -17.23
C GLU A 61 4.45 -8.95 -16.08
N GLN A 62 5.72 -8.81 -15.71
CA GLN A 62 6.16 -7.87 -14.68
C GLN A 62 5.91 -6.42 -15.09
N LYS A 63 6.18 -6.08 -16.37
CA LYS A 63 5.88 -4.76 -16.93
C LYS A 63 4.37 -4.49 -16.93
N ALA A 64 3.58 -5.44 -17.39
CA ALA A 64 2.12 -5.34 -17.41
C ALA A 64 1.55 -5.14 -15.99
N PHE A 65 2.08 -5.87 -15.00
CA PHE A 65 1.68 -5.71 -13.61
C PHE A 65 2.03 -4.31 -13.06
N CYS A 66 3.26 -3.83 -13.29
CA CYS A 66 3.64 -2.46 -12.90
C CYS A 66 2.75 -1.41 -13.58
N HIS A 67 2.41 -1.61 -14.85
CA HIS A 67 1.50 -0.75 -15.57
C HIS A 67 0.08 -0.76 -14.98
N SER A 68 -0.43 -1.92 -14.56
CA SER A 68 -1.75 -2.02 -13.92
C SER A 68 -1.83 -1.24 -12.61
N ILE A 69 -0.76 -1.20 -11.81
CA ILE A 69 -0.68 -0.36 -10.60
C ILE A 69 -0.76 1.12 -10.98
N TYR A 70 -0.07 1.52 -12.06
CA TYR A 70 -0.15 2.89 -12.55
C TYR A 70 -1.58 3.25 -13.00
N GLN A 71 -2.23 2.37 -13.77
CA GLN A 71 -3.63 2.53 -14.18
C GLN A 71 -4.58 2.62 -12.97
N PHE A 72 -4.35 1.82 -11.93
CA PHE A 72 -5.10 1.93 -10.67
C PHE A 72 -4.91 3.30 -10.00
N LYS A 73 -3.68 3.82 -9.97
CA LYS A 73 -3.39 5.17 -9.45
C LYS A 73 -4.12 6.29 -10.19
N GLN A 74 -4.33 6.13 -11.49
CA GLN A 74 -5.04 7.09 -12.34
C GLN A 74 -6.57 6.88 -12.35
N GLY A 75 -7.05 5.81 -11.72
CA GLY A 75 -8.48 5.47 -11.73
C GLY A 75 -8.96 4.78 -13.01
N ASP A 76 -8.04 4.35 -13.90
CA ASP A 76 -8.37 3.67 -15.16
C ASP A 76 -8.89 2.25 -14.91
N ILE A 77 -8.43 1.60 -13.83
CA ILE A 77 -8.93 0.32 -13.37
C ILE A 77 -9.44 0.42 -11.93
N HIS A 78 -10.39 -0.43 -11.58
CA HIS A 78 -11.12 -0.35 -10.30
C HIS A 78 -10.49 -1.11 -9.13
N GLY A 79 -9.47 -1.92 -9.36
CA GLY A 79 -8.75 -2.67 -8.30
C GLY A 79 -9.57 -3.73 -7.54
N ILE A 80 -10.77 -4.11 -8.02
CA ILE A 80 -11.67 -5.04 -7.31
C ILE A 80 -11.01 -6.41 -7.16
N GLU A 81 -10.28 -6.87 -8.17
CA GLU A 81 -9.64 -8.19 -8.13
C GLU A 81 -8.55 -8.28 -7.07
N PHE A 82 -7.66 -7.29 -7.01
CA PHE A 82 -6.64 -7.26 -5.95
C PHE A 82 -7.28 -7.19 -4.56
N PHE A 83 -8.34 -6.38 -4.41
CA PHE A 83 -9.07 -6.25 -3.15
C PHE A 83 -9.62 -7.60 -2.69
N LYS A 84 -10.36 -8.31 -3.56
CA LYS A 84 -10.92 -9.63 -3.25
C LYS A 84 -9.84 -10.62 -2.84
N THR A 85 -8.79 -10.71 -3.65
CA THR A 85 -7.69 -11.66 -3.43
C THR A 85 -6.96 -11.38 -2.12
N CYS A 86 -6.59 -10.13 -1.85
CA CYS A 86 -5.91 -9.76 -0.61
C CYS A 86 -6.81 -9.92 0.63
N MET A 87 -8.10 -9.59 0.53
CA MET A 87 -9.07 -9.81 1.62
C MET A 87 -9.22 -11.29 1.95
N ASN A 88 -9.34 -12.16 0.93
CA ASN A 88 -9.43 -13.60 1.12
C ASN A 88 -8.14 -14.15 1.75
N ALA A 89 -6.99 -13.69 1.30
CA ALA A 89 -5.69 -14.11 1.87
C ALA A 89 -5.55 -13.77 3.35
N LEU A 90 -6.12 -12.67 3.79
CA LEU A 90 -6.08 -12.27 5.21
C LEU A 90 -6.81 -13.25 6.13
N GLN A 91 -7.78 -14.03 5.64
CA GLN A 91 -8.54 -15.00 6.45
C GLN A 91 -9.03 -14.38 7.79
N LEU A 92 -9.63 -13.20 7.70
CA LEU A 92 -10.15 -12.50 8.87
C LEU A 92 -11.40 -13.19 9.42
N LYS A 93 -11.67 -13.00 10.70
CA LYS A 93 -12.90 -13.50 11.33
C LYS A 93 -14.12 -12.87 10.65
N LYS A 94 -15.23 -13.62 10.57
CA LYS A 94 -16.50 -13.09 10.05
C LYS A 94 -17.10 -12.10 11.05
N ARG A 95 -16.94 -10.82 10.77
CA ARG A 95 -17.49 -9.69 11.53
C ARG A 95 -17.40 -8.41 10.68
N PRO A 96 -18.13 -7.35 11.04
CA PRO A 96 -18.03 -6.09 10.31
C PRO A 96 -16.63 -5.48 10.40
N TYR A 97 -16.13 -4.99 9.26
CA TYR A 97 -14.90 -4.19 9.19
C TYR A 97 -15.18 -2.87 8.51
N HIS A 98 -14.38 -1.89 8.86
CA HIS A 98 -14.40 -0.58 8.23
C HIS A 98 -13.18 -0.42 7.34
N ILE A 99 -13.38 -0.03 6.10
CA ILE A 99 -12.31 0.16 5.13
C ILE A 99 -11.90 1.62 5.13
N MET A 100 -10.62 1.89 5.38
CA MET A 100 -10.04 3.22 5.20
C MET A 100 -8.96 3.18 4.11
N PHE A 101 -8.95 4.20 3.28
CA PHE A 101 -8.02 4.32 2.16
C PHE A 101 -6.87 5.25 2.54
N MET A 102 -5.65 4.92 2.09
CA MET A 102 -4.49 5.78 2.33
C MET A 102 -4.68 7.15 1.68
N PRO A 103 -4.49 8.24 2.42
CA PRO A 103 -4.58 9.59 1.88
C PRO A 103 -3.63 9.81 0.71
N CYS A 104 -4.09 10.51 -0.31
CA CYS A 104 -3.27 10.93 -1.46
C CYS A 104 -2.81 12.38 -1.30
N SER A 105 -2.01 12.87 -2.26
CA SER A 105 -1.51 14.26 -2.23
C SER A 105 -2.61 15.32 -2.41
N ASN A 106 -3.77 14.95 -2.95
CA ASN A 106 -4.97 15.80 -3.06
C ASN A 106 -6.22 14.94 -3.23
N TRP A 107 -7.38 15.58 -3.07
CA TRP A 107 -8.70 14.96 -3.13
C TRP A 107 -9.03 14.36 -4.49
N ILE A 108 -8.59 14.99 -5.58
CA ILE A 108 -8.86 14.50 -6.94
C ILE A 108 -8.21 13.13 -7.16
N LYS A 109 -6.93 12.99 -6.84
CA LYS A 109 -6.19 11.72 -6.95
C LYS A 109 -6.76 10.65 -6.02
N TYR A 110 -7.18 11.03 -4.82
CA TYR A 110 -7.80 10.14 -3.85
C TYR A 110 -9.11 9.56 -4.40
N GLY A 111 -10.00 10.42 -4.90
CA GLY A 111 -11.27 10.02 -5.50
C GLY A 111 -11.07 9.17 -6.77
N GLN A 112 -10.17 9.57 -7.67
CA GLN A 112 -9.85 8.80 -8.88
C GLN A 112 -9.43 7.37 -8.54
N ARG A 113 -8.55 7.21 -7.56
CA ARG A 113 -8.01 5.91 -7.17
C ARG A 113 -9.03 5.00 -6.50
N PHE A 114 -9.84 5.52 -5.57
CA PHE A 114 -10.60 4.67 -4.67
C PHE A 114 -12.11 4.69 -4.86
N LYS A 115 -12.70 5.67 -5.56
CA LYS A 115 -14.16 5.81 -5.70
C LYS A 115 -14.86 4.58 -6.29
N ARG A 116 -14.24 3.91 -7.26
CA ARG A 116 -14.83 2.70 -7.86
C ARG A 116 -14.79 1.51 -6.89
N LEU A 117 -13.73 1.41 -6.10
CA LEU A 117 -13.60 0.39 -5.07
C LEU A 117 -14.57 0.65 -3.91
N ASP A 118 -14.71 1.90 -3.49
CA ASP A 118 -15.71 2.37 -2.53
C ASP A 118 -17.12 1.96 -2.96
N TRP A 119 -17.51 2.28 -4.19
CA TRP A 119 -18.78 1.88 -4.75
C TRP A 119 -18.97 0.35 -4.75
N TYR A 120 -17.95 -0.42 -5.12
CA TYR A 120 -18.01 -1.88 -5.10
C TYR A 120 -18.23 -2.41 -3.68
N ILE A 121 -17.51 -1.88 -2.69
CA ILE A 121 -17.65 -2.26 -1.28
C ILE A 121 -19.10 -1.98 -0.82
N GLY A 122 -19.59 -0.77 -1.02
CA GLY A 122 -20.94 -0.38 -0.59
C GLY A 122 -22.05 -1.20 -1.24
N LYS A 123 -21.88 -1.64 -2.51
CA LYS A 123 -22.90 -2.39 -3.23
C LYS A 123 -22.85 -3.91 -3.00
N HIS A 124 -21.66 -4.48 -2.79
CA HIS A 124 -21.47 -5.93 -2.86
C HIS A 124 -20.94 -6.55 -1.56
N ARG A 125 -20.61 -5.76 -0.55
CA ARG A 125 -20.00 -6.26 0.69
C ARG A 125 -20.72 -5.73 1.92
N GLN A 126 -21.83 -6.40 2.29
CA GLN A 126 -22.62 -6.04 3.49
C GLN A 126 -21.83 -6.21 4.82
N ASP A 127 -20.78 -6.98 4.82
CA ASP A 127 -19.85 -7.18 5.94
C ASP A 127 -18.82 -6.06 6.08
N LEU A 128 -18.81 -5.10 5.16
CA LEU A 128 -17.86 -3.98 5.15
C LEU A 128 -18.59 -2.64 5.10
N THR A 129 -17.97 -1.64 5.72
CA THR A 129 -18.35 -0.23 5.54
C THR A 129 -17.18 0.53 4.94
N SER A 130 -17.47 1.46 4.04
CA SER A 130 -16.43 2.27 3.39
C SER A 130 -16.27 3.61 4.08
N GLY A 131 -15.03 4.00 4.35
CA GLY A 131 -14.60 5.26 4.92
C GLY A 131 -13.94 6.19 3.91
N LEU A 132 -14.33 6.14 2.63
CA LEU A 132 -13.77 7.05 1.62
C LEU A 132 -13.94 8.52 2.02
N TYR A 133 -15.05 8.85 2.66
CA TYR A 133 -15.39 10.21 3.11
C TYR A 133 -15.12 10.45 4.60
N ASP A 134 -14.47 9.51 5.29
CA ASP A 134 -14.06 9.69 6.68
C ASP A 134 -12.70 10.41 6.81
N VAL A 135 -12.11 10.79 5.69
CA VAL A 135 -10.84 11.52 5.62
C VAL A 135 -11.03 12.76 4.77
N ASP A 136 -10.64 13.89 5.30
CA ASP A 136 -10.53 15.14 4.56
C ASP A 136 -9.08 15.36 4.12
N ILE A 137 -8.85 15.69 2.85
CA ILE A 137 -7.52 15.85 2.27
C ILE A 137 -7.33 17.31 1.91
N CYS A 138 -6.41 17.96 2.61
CA CYS A 138 -6.05 19.36 2.39
C CYS A 138 -5.01 19.46 1.28
N ASP A 139 -5.19 20.37 0.34
CA ASP A 139 -4.14 20.67 -0.62
C ASP A 139 -2.95 21.33 0.11
N ALA A 140 -1.78 20.73 -0.04
CA ALA A 140 -0.56 21.13 0.67
C ALA A 140 -0.13 22.60 0.44
N ARG A 141 -0.74 23.32 -0.50
CA ARG A 141 -0.46 24.72 -0.79
C ARG A 141 -1.23 25.72 0.07
N GLU A 142 -2.41 25.35 0.57
CA GLU A 142 -3.23 26.26 1.39
C GLU A 142 -2.84 26.21 2.86
N SER A 143 -2.36 25.09 3.35
CA SER A 143 -2.06 24.87 4.78
C SER A 143 -0.80 25.58 5.30
N LEU A 144 0.13 25.99 4.42
CA LEU A 144 1.40 26.63 4.85
C LEU A 144 1.26 28.11 5.19
N HIS A 145 0.20 28.80 4.76
CA HIS A 145 0.04 30.24 4.96
C HIS A 145 -0.78 30.67 6.17
N GLU A 146 -1.56 29.78 6.79
CA GLU A 146 -2.50 30.16 7.85
C GLU A 146 -2.18 29.65 9.28
N ALA A 147 -1.14 28.84 9.49
CA ALA A 147 -0.91 28.21 10.76
C ALA A 147 -0.02 28.98 11.73
N LYS A 148 -0.58 29.36 12.86
CA LYS A 148 0.12 29.91 14.02
C LYS A 148 0.06 28.91 15.20
N GLY A 149 1.25 28.56 15.74
CA GLY A 149 1.31 27.89 17.04
C GLY A 149 1.12 26.36 17.01
N GLY A 150 0.44 25.74 17.97
CA GLY A 150 0.31 24.29 18.20
C GLY A 150 -0.24 23.42 17.03
N GLU A 151 -0.62 24.03 15.93
CA GLU A 151 -1.11 23.39 14.71
C GLU A 151 0.00 22.81 13.81
N LYS A 152 1.28 23.03 14.13
CA LYS A 152 2.42 22.55 13.33
C LYS A 152 2.39 21.03 13.02
N ARG A 153 1.83 20.20 13.91
CA ARG A 153 1.70 18.75 13.66
C ARG A 153 0.63 18.38 12.62
N ILE A 154 -0.40 19.21 12.50
CA ILE A 154 -1.44 19.07 11.48
C ILE A 154 -0.89 19.42 10.09
N LEU A 155 0.06 20.36 10.03
CA LEU A 155 0.69 20.82 8.79
C LEU A 155 1.70 19.84 8.19
N GLU A 156 2.19 18.88 8.96
CA GLU A 156 3.05 17.81 8.43
C GLU A 156 2.25 16.73 7.69
N ARG A 157 0.91 16.69 7.89
CA ARG A 157 0.00 15.74 7.26
C ARG A 157 -1.03 16.51 6.43
N ASN A 158 -1.14 16.15 5.18
CA ASN A 158 -2.11 16.75 4.25
C ASN A 158 -3.53 16.15 4.39
N TYR A 159 -3.87 15.59 5.55
CA TYR A 159 -5.18 14.98 5.78
C TYR A 159 -5.62 15.07 7.24
N LEU A 160 -6.95 15.01 7.45
CA LEU A 160 -7.61 14.88 8.74
C LEU A 160 -8.59 13.71 8.69
N ILE A 161 -8.70 12.94 9.78
CA ILE A 161 -9.76 11.95 9.95
C ILE A 161 -10.96 12.68 10.56
N THR A 162 -12.04 12.81 9.78
CA THR A 162 -13.26 13.54 10.14
C THR A 162 -14.42 12.62 10.46
N GLY A 163 -14.37 11.37 9.98
CA GLY A 163 -15.41 10.38 10.22
C GLY A 163 -15.39 9.80 11.63
N ASN A 164 -16.55 9.31 12.08
CA ASN A 164 -16.64 8.60 13.36
C ASN A 164 -16.13 7.16 13.21
N ILE A 165 -14.88 6.95 13.54
CA ILE A 165 -14.20 5.64 13.46
C ILE A 165 -13.98 4.99 14.83
N LYS A 166 -14.44 5.62 15.91
CA LYS A 166 -14.28 5.12 17.29
C LYS A 166 -14.86 3.72 17.45
N GLY A 167 -14.03 2.80 17.96
CA GLY A 167 -14.40 1.40 18.20
C GLY A 167 -14.50 0.53 16.95
N LYS A 168 -14.32 1.07 15.76
CA LYS A 168 -14.34 0.29 14.52
C LYS A 168 -13.04 -0.50 14.34
N GLU A 169 -13.13 -1.72 13.81
CA GLU A 169 -11.99 -2.50 13.33
C GLU A 169 -11.72 -2.17 11.86
N ILE A 170 -10.52 -1.70 11.58
CA ILE A 170 -10.18 -1.01 10.34
C ILE A 170 -9.19 -1.84 9.53
N ILE A 171 -9.46 -1.92 8.22
CA ILE A 171 -8.53 -2.42 7.21
C ILE A 171 -8.13 -1.25 6.33
N ILE A 172 -6.82 -1.01 6.21
CA ILE A 172 -6.28 0.05 5.35
C ILE A 172 -6.06 -0.51 3.94
N ILE A 173 -6.37 0.31 2.92
CA ILE A 173 -6.11 -0.01 1.51
C ILE A 173 -5.19 1.03 0.89
N ASP A 174 -4.17 0.57 0.15
CA ASP A 174 -3.28 1.45 -0.63
C ASP A 174 -2.80 0.78 -1.92
N ASP A 175 -2.12 1.55 -2.75
CA ASP A 175 -1.57 1.07 -4.02
C ASP A 175 -0.26 0.31 -3.84
N VAL A 176 0.76 0.88 -3.20
CA VAL A 176 2.11 0.28 -3.13
C VAL A 176 2.71 0.38 -1.73
N LEU A 177 3.03 -0.78 -1.20
CA LEU A 177 3.82 -0.90 0.02
C LEU A 177 5.32 -0.75 -0.31
N THR A 178 5.97 0.24 0.29
CA THR A 178 7.43 0.41 0.24
C THR A 178 8.07 -0.01 1.57
N THR A 179 8.40 0.93 2.42
CA THR A 179 8.99 0.67 3.75
C THR A 179 7.95 0.38 4.83
N GLY A 180 6.67 0.65 4.55
CA GLY A 180 5.58 0.57 5.50
C GLY A 180 5.52 1.73 6.51
N GLN A 181 6.34 2.78 6.35
CA GLN A 181 6.30 3.93 7.25
C GLN A 181 4.97 4.66 7.15
N SER A 182 4.54 5.02 5.92
CA SER A 182 3.27 5.75 5.72
C SER A 182 2.06 5.02 6.31
N VAL A 183 1.98 3.70 6.13
CA VAL A 183 0.87 2.93 6.70
C VAL A 183 0.95 2.83 8.23
N ALA A 184 2.16 2.82 8.81
CA ALA A 184 2.34 2.86 10.25
C ALA A 184 1.92 4.22 10.82
N ASP A 185 2.31 5.32 10.20
CA ASP A 185 1.92 6.67 10.60
C ASP A 185 0.40 6.87 10.50
N TYR A 186 -0.22 6.33 9.45
CA TYR A 186 -1.67 6.38 9.28
C TYR A 186 -2.40 5.51 10.31
N LYS A 187 -1.86 4.33 10.64
CA LYS A 187 -2.38 3.50 11.72
C LYS A 187 -2.38 4.24 13.05
N GLU A 188 -1.27 4.89 13.41
CA GLU A 188 -1.18 5.67 14.66
C GLU A 188 -2.25 6.76 14.72
N GLU A 189 -2.50 7.44 13.61
CA GLU A 189 -3.55 8.47 13.54
C GLU A 189 -4.96 7.88 13.69
N ILE A 190 -5.25 6.78 13.00
CA ILE A 190 -6.52 6.05 13.13
C ILE A 190 -6.74 5.62 14.59
N GLU A 191 -5.71 5.07 15.24
CA GLU A 191 -5.80 4.60 16.62
C GLU A 191 -5.93 5.76 17.61
N ARG A 192 -5.30 6.90 17.34
CA ARG A 192 -5.51 8.14 18.11
C ARG A 192 -6.95 8.64 18.02
N CYS A 193 -7.61 8.47 16.88
CA CYS A 193 -9.03 8.76 16.68
C CYS A 193 -9.98 7.67 17.23
N GLY A 194 -9.44 6.65 17.91
CA GLY A 194 -10.20 5.58 18.57
C GLY A 194 -10.59 4.40 17.69
N GLY A 195 -10.12 4.33 16.45
CA GLY A 195 -10.20 3.15 15.60
C GLY A 195 -9.17 2.08 16.00
N LYS A 196 -9.30 0.86 15.45
CA LYS A 196 -8.35 -0.24 15.66
C LYS A 196 -7.94 -0.83 14.32
N VAL A 197 -6.71 -0.60 13.90
CA VAL A 197 -6.20 -1.19 12.66
C VAL A 197 -5.90 -2.67 12.85
N VAL A 198 -6.54 -3.54 12.09
CA VAL A 198 -6.38 -5.00 12.15
C VAL A 198 -5.56 -5.56 10.99
N ALA A 199 -5.60 -4.90 9.83
CA ALA A 199 -4.84 -5.30 8.65
C ALA A 199 -4.65 -4.14 7.67
N ALA A 200 -3.77 -4.34 6.69
CA ALA A 200 -3.70 -3.49 5.51
C ALA A 200 -3.49 -4.34 4.25
N ILE A 201 -4.04 -3.89 3.13
CA ILE A 201 -3.89 -4.53 1.83
C ILE A 201 -3.31 -3.56 0.81
N PHE A 202 -2.45 -4.08 -0.06
CA PHE A 202 -1.75 -3.30 -1.07
C PHE A 202 -1.86 -3.97 -2.44
N TYR A 203 -2.01 -3.17 -3.48
CA TYR A 203 -1.96 -3.68 -4.85
C TYR A 203 -0.55 -4.21 -5.14
N GLY A 204 0.48 -3.44 -4.86
CA GLY A 204 1.86 -3.83 -5.04
C GLY A 204 2.70 -3.75 -3.77
N LYS A 205 3.75 -4.58 -3.70
CA LYS A 205 4.85 -4.41 -2.75
C LYS A 205 6.13 -4.14 -3.53
N THR A 206 6.80 -3.04 -3.23
CA THR A 206 8.08 -2.72 -3.88
C THR A 206 9.12 -3.78 -3.57
N LEU A 207 9.73 -4.34 -4.60
CA LEU A 207 10.89 -5.20 -4.43
C LEU A 207 12.08 -4.40 -3.93
N SER A 208 12.60 -4.79 -2.77
CA SER A 208 13.85 -4.28 -2.21
C SER A 208 15.00 -5.19 -2.63
N MET A 209 15.78 -4.75 -3.62
CA MET A 209 16.95 -5.50 -4.03
C MET A 209 18.09 -5.32 -3.03
N PRO A 210 18.87 -6.36 -2.69
CA PRO A 210 20.03 -6.24 -1.82
C PRO A 210 21.00 -5.14 -2.29
N SER A 211 21.54 -4.35 -1.36
CA SER A 211 22.40 -3.20 -1.67
C SER A 211 23.61 -3.56 -2.55
N MET A 212 24.17 -4.75 -2.35
CA MET A 212 25.29 -5.27 -3.16
C MET A 212 24.97 -5.47 -4.65
N LEU A 213 23.68 -5.45 -5.01
CA LEU A 213 23.20 -5.57 -6.39
C LEU A 213 22.77 -4.23 -6.99
N LEU A 214 22.82 -3.13 -6.21
CA LEU A 214 22.37 -1.81 -6.64
C LEU A 214 23.42 -0.98 -7.37
N VAL A 215 24.70 -1.38 -7.28
CA VAL A 215 25.85 -0.65 -7.86
C VAL A 215 26.30 -1.27 -9.16
#